data_f2bcf05de34eed615da8a63141108131
#
_entry.id   f2bcf05de34eed615da8a63141108131
#
_cell.length_a   1.000
_cell.length_b   1.000
_cell.length_c   1.000
_cell.angle_alpha   90.00
_cell.angle_beta   90.00
_cell.angle_gamma   90.00
#
_symmetry.space_group_name_H-M   'P 1'
#
loop_
_entity.id
_entity.type
_entity.pdbx_description
1 polymer ?
#
loop_
_entity_poly.entity_id
_entity_poly.type
_entity_poly.pdbx_seq_one_letter_code
_entity_poly.pdbx_strand_id
1 'polypeptide(L)'
;MANKAITSRDIDFAKWYTDVVKEAHLASYSNVKGCTVFEPNGYAIWEKIQSVLDGMFKRSGHKNVYMPVLIPENLMKKEGELINGFAPEVAWVTIGGQKELEERMCIRPTSETLFSDYYASILKSYRDLPIKYNQWCSVMRWEKETRPFLRSREFLWQE
;
A
#
# COMPACT_ATOMS: atom_id res chain seq x y z
N MET A 1 21.74 -22.00 -18.96
CA MET A 1 21.81 -21.23 -17.70
C MET A 1 21.88 -22.23 -16.57
N ALA A 2 22.90 -22.16 -15.70
CA ALA A 2 23.03 -23.09 -14.59
C ALA A 2 21.85 -22.93 -13.65
N ASN A 3 21.13 -24.02 -13.38
CA ASN A 3 20.05 -24.07 -12.41
C ASN A 3 20.64 -23.74 -11.03
N LYS A 4 20.48 -22.53 -10.55
CA LYS A 4 20.91 -22.15 -9.21
C LYS A 4 20.04 -22.93 -8.25
N ALA A 5 20.62 -23.86 -7.51
CA ALA A 5 19.88 -24.64 -6.53
C ALA A 5 19.28 -23.71 -5.48
N ILE A 6 17.96 -23.79 -5.31
CA ILE A 6 17.24 -23.09 -4.24
C ILE A 6 17.76 -23.61 -2.89
N THR A 7 18.09 -22.71 -1.99
CA THR A 7 18.51 -23.04 -0.63
C THR A 7 17.42 -23.87 0.07
N SER A 8 17.77 -24.93 0.81
CA SER A 8 16.78 -25.69 1.56
C SER A 8 16.16 -24.84 2.65
N ARG A 9 14.82 -24.91 2.79
CA ARG A 9 14.06 -24.20 3.81
C ARG A 9 14.52 -24.53 5.23
N ASP A 10 14.93 -25.76 5.47
CA ASP A 10 15.36 -26.23 6.79
C ASP A 10 16.78 -25.78 7.17
N ILE A 11 17.58 -25.35 6.16
CA ILE A 11 18.91 -24.80 6.39
C ILE A 11 18.85 -23.30 6.64
N ASP A 12 18.13 -22.55 5.79
CA ASP A 12 18.00 -21.10 5.90
C ASP A 12 16.67 -20.67 5.27
N PHE A 13 15.67 -20.45 6.12
CA PHE A 13 14.33 -20.06 5.70
C PHE A 13 14.31 -18.71 4.97
N ALA A 14 15.07 -17.72 5.47
CA ALA A 14 15.08 -16.38 4.89
C ALA A 14 15.70 -16.40 3.48
N LYS A 15 16.77 -17.16 3.31
CA LYS A 15 17.42 -17.33 2.01
C LYS A 15 16.55 -18.15 1.07
N TRP A 16 15.96 -19.27 1.53
CA TRP A 16 15.00 -20.05 0.77
C TRP A 16 13.86 -19.17 0.24
N TYR A 17 13.25 -18.37 1.09
CA TYR A 17 12.18 -17.46 0.69
C TYR A 17 12.62 -16.51 -0.43
N THR A 18 13.79 -15.89 -0.28
CA THR A 18 14.33 -14.97 -1.28
C THR A 18 14.65 -15.68 -2.61
N ASP A 19 15.22 -16.88 -2.54
CA ASP A 19 15.53 -17.68 -3.71
C ASP A 19 14.24 -18.07 -4.46
N VAL A 20 13.22 -18.54 -3.75
CA VAL A 20 11.91 -18.89 -4.33
C VAL A 20 11.25 -17.68 -5.01
N VAL A 21 11.23 -16.53 -4.36
CA VAL A 21 10.63 -15.31 -4.93
C VAL A 21 11.31 -14.92 -6.24
N LYS A 22 12.62 -15.00 -6.29
CA LYS A 22 13.41 -14.66 -7.49
C LYS A 22 13.28 -15.69 -8.61
N GLU A 23 13.47 -16.97 -8.28
CA GLU A 23 13.45 -18.05 -9.29
C GLU A 23 12.04 -18.27 -9.87
N ALA A 24 10.99 -18.00 -9.09
CA ALA A 24 9.61 -18.03 -9.55
C ALA A 24 9.19 -16.75 -10.29
N HIS A 25 10.09 -15.78 -10.45
CA HIS A 25 9.79 -14.49 -11.09
C HIS A 25 8.57 -13.77 -10.47
N LEU A 26 8.50 -13.76 -9.14
CA LEU A 26 7.44 -13.05 -8.41
C LEU A 26 7.79 -11.58 -8.21
N ALA A 27 9.03 -11.30 -7.82
CA ALA A 27 9.52 -9.94 -7.63
C ALA A 27 11.05 -9.88 -7.79
N SER A 28 11.52 -8.71 -8.22
CA SER A 28 12.93 -8.37 -8.30
C SER A 28 13.23 -7.07 -7.53
N TYR A 29 14.51 -6.86 -7.23
CA TYR A 29 14.94 -5.61 -6.61
C TYR A 29 14.84 -4.45 -7.59
N SER A 30 14.38 -3.31 -7.08
CA SER A 30 14.40 -2.04 -7.83
C SER A 30 15.62 -1.19 -7.43
N ASN A 31 15.86 -0.11 -8.18
CA ASN A 31 16.86 0.89 -7.81
C ASN A 31 16.42 1.76 -6.62
N VAL A 32 15.14 1.68 -6.23
CA VAL A 32 14.61 2.36 -5.05
C VAL A 32 14.76 1.44 -3.85
N LYS A 33 15.66 1.79 -2.94
CA LYS A 33 15.97 0.98 -1.76
C LYS A 33 14.71 0.65 -0.95
N GLY A 34 14.48 -0.63 -0.74
CA GLY A 34 13.32 -1.13 0.03
C GLY A 34 12.03 -1.27 -0.77
N CYS A 35 12.03 -0.88 -2.06
CA CYS A 35 10.92 -1.15 -2.98
C CYS A 35 11.30 -2.27 -3.95
N THR A 36 10.33 -3.04 -4.40
CA THR A 36 10.51 -4.16 -5.32
C THR A 36 9.68 -3.93 -6.60
N VAL A 37 10.17 -4.50 -7.69
CA VAL A 37 9.36 -4.64 -8.91
C VAL A 37 8.54 -5.92 -8.77
N PHE A 38 7.23 -5.84 -8.85
CA PHE A 38 6.38 -7.02 -9.02
C PHE A 38 6.51 -7.51 -10.45
N GLU A 39 7.05 -8.70 -10.63
CA GLU A 39 7.17 -9.33 -11.94
C GLU A 39 5.83 -9.95 -12.37
N PRO A 40 5.66 -10.30 -13.66
CA PRO A 40 4.37 -10.76 -14.17
C PRO A 40 3.74 -11.91 -13.38
N ASN A 41 4.53 -12.89 -12.92
CA ASN A 41 3.99 -14.00 -12.13
C ASN A 41 3.47 -13.55 -10.75
N GLY A 42 4.21 -12.65 -10.09
CA GLY A 42 3.78 -12.07 -8.81
C GLY A 42 2.57 -11.15 -8.97
N TYR A 43 2.56 -10.33 -10.03
CA TYR A 43 1.45 -9.43 -10.30
C TYR A 43 0.17 -10.18 -10.69
N ALA A 44 0.28 -11.29 -11.43
CA ALA A 44 -0.87 -12.13 -11.78
C ALA A 44 -1.60 -12.70 -10.55
N ILE A 45 -0.87 -12.96 -9.45
CA ILE A 45 -1.49 -13.35 -8.17
C ILE A 45 -2.38 -12.20 -7.66
N TRP A 46 -1.85 -10.98 -7.70
CA TRP A 46 -2.60 -9.79 -7.29
C TRP A 46 -3.83 -9.54 -8.17
N GLU A 47 -3.69 -9.62 -9.48
CA GLU A 47 -4.81 -9.48 -10.42
C GLU A 47 -5.92 -10.49 -10.14
N LYS A 48 -5.54 -11.72 -9.80
CA LYS A 48 -6.52 -12.76 -9.44
C LYS A 48 -7.24 -12.44 -8.14
N ILE A 49 -6.51 -12.01 -7.10
CA ILE A 49 -7.09 -11.56 -5.83
C ILE A 49 -8.05 -10.40 -6.08
N GLN A 50 -7.59 -9.38 -6.79
CA GLN A 50 -8.38 -8.19 -7.12
C GLN A 50 -9.65 -8.56 -7.89
N SER A 51 -9.55 -9.38 -8.93
CA SER A 51 -10.69 -9.80 -9.74
C SER A 51 -11.77 -10.51 -8.91
N VAL A 52 -11.37 -11.41 -8.01
CA VAL A 52 -12.30 -12.17 -7.17
C VAL A 52 -12.96 -11.27 -6.12
N LEU A 53 -12.15 -10.52 -5.37
CA LEU A 53 -12.64 -9.65 -4.29
C LEU A 53 -13.47 -8.48 -4.83
N ASP A 54 -13.04 -7.82 -5.90
CA ASP A 54 -13.78 -6.71 -6.51
C ASP A 54 -15.19 -7.16 -6.94
N GLY A 55 -15.31 -8.37 -7.50
CA GLY A 55 -16.60 -8.96 -7.81
C GLY A 55 -17.47 -9.20 -6.56
N MET A 56 -16.88 -9.61 -5.43
CA MET A 56 -17.60 -9.79 -4.17
C MET A 56 -18.05 -8.45 -3.59
N PHE A 57 -17.19 -7.43 -3.58
CA PHE A 57 -17.52 -6.08 -3.12
C PHE A 57 -18.66 -5.46 -3.94
N LYS A 58 -18.59 -5.55 -5.26
CA LYS A 58 -19.67 -5.05 -6.14
C LYS A 58 -21.00 -5.74 -5.89
N ARG A 59 -21.03 -7.05 -5.68
CA ARG A 59 -22.26 -7.79 -5.32
C ARG A 59 -22.83 -7.35 -3.97
N SER A 60 -22.00 -6.92 -3.04
CA SER A 60 -22.44 -6.40 -1.73
C SER A 60 -22.72 -4.88 -1.74
N GLY A 61 -22.72 -4.26 -2.91
CA GLY A 61 -23.09 -2.85 -3.11
C GLY A 61 -21.96 -1.85 -2.91
N HIS A 62 -20.70 -2.30 -2.83
CA HIS A 62 -19.56 -1.39 -2.78
C HIS A 62 -19.31 -0.73 -4.13
N LYS A 63 -18.84 0.51 -4.08
CA LYS A 63 -18.42 1.29 -5.24
C LYS A 63 -16.94 1.61 -5.13
N ASN A 64 -16.21 1.42 -6.23
CA ASN A 64 -14.80 1.76 -6.27
C ASN A 64 -14.63 3.28 -6.34
N VAL A 65 -13.71 3.80 -5.54
CA VAL A 65 -13.27 5.20 -5.51
C VAL A 65 -11.75 5.26 -5.56
N TYR A 66 -11.19 6.45 -5.67
CA TYR A 66 -9.75 6.66 -5.62
C TYR A 66 -9.44 7.93 -4.83
N MET A 67 -8.76 7.78 -3.71
CA MET A 67 -8.29 8.88 -2.86
C MET A 67 -6.91 9.35 -3.33
N PRO A 68 -6.57 10.62 -3.10
CA PRO A 68 -5.25 11.16 -3.43
C PRO A 68 -4.12 10.36 -2.79
N VAL A 69 -2.96 10.29 -3.47
CA VAL A 69 -1.76 9.64 -2.92
C VAL A 69 -1.08 10.45 -1.82
N LEU A 70 -1.28 11.76 -1.83
CA LEU A 70 -0.67 12.69 -0.87
C LEU A 70 -1.67 13.07 0.22
N ILE A 71 -1.19 13.08 1.47
CA ILE A 71 -1.94 13.48 2.65
C ILE A 71 -1.24 14.69 3.27
N PRO A 72 -1.92 15.83 3.47
CA PRO A 72 -1.36 16.98 4.19
C PRO A 72 -0.98 16.63 5.63
N GLU A 73 0.09 17.24 6.14
CA GLU A 73 0.58 16.96 7.50
C GLU A 73 -0.47 17.24 8.58
N ASN A 74 -1.24 18.33 8.43
CA ASN A 74 -2.29 18.67 9.38
C ASN A 74 -3.37 17.58 9.50
N LEU A 75 -3.68 16.90 8.39
CA LEU A 75 -4.64 15.80 8.38
C LEU A 75 -4.05 14.55 9.05
N MET A 76 -2.77 14.24 8.81
CA MET A 76 -2.07 13.14 9.49
C MET A 76 -1.93 13.34 11.00
N LYS A 77 -1.75 14.59 11.46
CA LYS A 77 -1.71 14.90 12.90
C LYS A 77 -3.02 14.61 13.60
N LYS A 78 -4.15 14.94 12.98
CA LYS A 78 -5.48 14.60 13.52
C LYS A 78 -5.67 13.10 13.72
N GLU A 79 -5.12 12.27 12.84
CA GLU A 79 -5.17 10.80 12.98
C GLU A 79 -4.31 10.31 14.14
N GLY A 80 -3.10 10.83 14.30
CA GLY A 80 -2.19 10.50 15.38
C GLY A 80 -2.76 10.80 16.78
N GLU A 81 -3.66 11.79 16.89
CA GLU A 81 -4.38 12.11 18.12
C GLU A 81 -5.52 11.11 18.40
N LEU A 82 -6.11 10.53 17.36
CA LEU A 82 -7.25 9.62 17.45
C LEU A 82 -6.84 8.15 17.65
N ILE A 83 -5.66 7.76 17.17
CA ILE A 83 -5.19 6.37 17.20
C ILE A 83 -3.92 6.29 18.04
N ASN A 84 -4.08 5.98 19.33
CA ASN A 84 -2.95 5.70 20.22
C ASN A 84 -2.10 4.55 19.68
N GLY A 85 -0.85 4.86 19.31
CA GLY A 85 0.17 3.86 18.96
C GLY A 85 0.38 3.61 17.46
N PHE A 86 -0.38 4.20 16.56
CA PHE A 86 -0.12 4.13 15.13
C PHE A 86 0.62 5.38 14.65
N ALA A 87 1.93 5.31 14.59
CA ALA A 87 2.77 6.33 13.95
C ALA A 87 3.67 5.65 12.90
N PRO A 88 3.14 5.31 11.71
CA PRO A 88 3.97 4.74 10.66
C PRO A 88 5.05 5.75 10.27
N GLU A 89 6.28 5.27 10.09
CA GLU A 89 7.30 6.08 9.42
C GLU A 89 6.81 6.34 7.97
N VAL A 90 6.66 7.60 7.61
CA VAL A 90 6.13 8.02 6.31
C VAL A 90 7.19 8.67 5.44
N ALA A 91 7.01 8.63 4.13
CA ALA A 91 7.79 9.40 3.19
C ALA A 91 7.18 10.81 3.05
N TRP A 92 7.96 11.83 3.35
CA TRP A 92 7.54 13.22 3.25
C TRP A 92 7.87 13.84 1.91
N VAL A 93 6.93 14.55 1.32
CA VAL A 93 7.08 15.41 0.15
C VAL A 93 7.11 16.85 0.65
N THR A 94 8.25 17.50 0.45
CA THR A 94 8.50 18.87 0.94
C THR A 94 8.67 19.87 -0.21
N ILE A 95 8.89 19.38 -1.43
CA ILE A 95 9.12 20.19 -2.62
C ILE A 95 8.13 19.77 -3.71
N GLY A 96 7.43 20.74 -4.30
CA GLY A 96 6.56 20.58 -5.45
C GLY A 96 7.13 21.33 -6.66
N GLY A 97 7.52 20.62 -7.70
CA GLY A 97 8.25 21.20 -8.81
C GLY A 97 9.63 21.70 -8.36
N GLN A 98 9.83 23.03 -8.32
CA GLN A 98 11.09 23.67 -7.87
C GLN A 98 10.92 24.51 -6.61
N LYS A 99 9.75 24.46 -5.96
CA LYS A 99 9.43 25.28 -4.79
C LYS A 99 9.16 24.40 -3.58
N GLU A 100 9.59 24.85 -2.42
CA GLU A 100 9.19 24.27 -1.15
C GLU A 100 7.68 24.44 -0.97
N LEU A 101 7.04 23.40 -0.42
CA LEU A 101 5.63 23.44 -0.09
C LEU A 101 5.42 24.23 1.21
N GLU A 102 4.38 25.05 1.28
CA GLU A 102 4.00 25.76 2.50
C GLU A 102 3.64 24.77 3.63
N GLU A 103 3.02 23.66 3.28
CA GLU A 103 2.75 22.53 4.15
C GLU A 103 3.29 21.25 3.50
N ARG A 104 4.10 20.49 4.23
CA ARG A 104 4.58 19.20 3.74
C ARG A 104 3.45 18.18 3.69
N MET A 105 3.54 17.27 2.75
CA MET A 105 2.61 16.18 2.58
C MET A 105 3.34 14.84 2.72
N CYS A 106 2.66 13.80 3.15
CA CYS A 106 3.23 12.46 3.09
C CYS A 106 2.59 11.63 1.98
N ILE A 107 3.35 10.67 1.47
CA ILE A 107 2.77 9.59 0.65
C ILE A 107 1.96 8.71 1.59
N ARG A 108 0.71 8.44 1.24
CA ARG A 108 -0.24 7.71 2.10
C ARG A 108 0.33 6.38 2.62
N PRO A 109 0.43 6.19 3.94
CA PRO A 109 0.74 4.89 4.53
C PRO A 109 -0.51 4.02 4.65
N THR A 110 -1.67 4.64 4.55
CA THR A 110 -3.04 4.15 4.59
C THR A 110 -3.95 5.31 4.22
N SER A 111 -5.25 5.12 3.93
CA SER A 111 -6.13 6.19 3.46
C SER A 111 -7.33 6.49 4.37
N GLU A 112 -7.41 5.88 5.56
CA GLU A 112 -8.57 6.07 6.46
C GLU A 112 -8.82 7.53 6.78
N THR A 113 -7.75 8.32 6.95
CA THR A 113 -7.84 9.77 7.21
C THR A 113 -8.50 10.50 6.04
N LEU A 114 -8.12 10.16 4.81
CA LEU A 114 -8.71 10.74 3.60
C LEU A 114 -10.19 10.34 3.45
N PHE A 115 -10.51 9.06 3.72
CA PHE A 115 -11.89 8.59 3.71
C PHE A 115 -12.72 9.29 4.76
N SER A 116 -12.20 9.44 5.98
CA SER A 116 -12.90 10.10 7.08
C SER A 116 -13.18 11.57 6.78
N ASP A 117 -12.18 12.29 6.26
CA ASP A 117 -12.33 13.69 5.84
C ASP A 117 -13.35 13.83 4.70
N TYR A 118 -13.27 12.95 3.71
CA TYR A 118 -14.22 12.92 2.61
C TYR A 118 -15.63 12.59 3.07
N TYR A 119 -15.81 11.58 3.93
CA TYR A 119 -17.13 11.25 4.48
C TYR A 119 -17.71 12.40 5.30
N ALA A 120 -16.91 13.08 6.11
CA ALA A 120 -17.33 14.24 6.86
C ALA A 120 -17.85 15.37 5.94
N SER A 121 -17.30 15.49 4.74
CA SER A 121 -17.72 16.49 3.76
C SER A 121 -19.04 16.17 3.05
N ILE A 122 -19.35 14.89 2.82
CA ILE A 122 -20.52 14.45 2.04
C ILE A 122 -21.70 13.98 2.87
N LEU A 123 -21.47 13.50 4.11
CA LEU A 123 -22.52 13.03 5.01
C LEU A 123 -23.26 14.22 5.63
N LYS A 124 -24.52 14.36 5.32
CA LYS A 124 -25.38 15.43 5.87
C LYS A 124 -26.45 14.88 6.81
N SER A 125 -26.83 13.64 6.66
CA SER A 125 -27.81 13.00 7.50
C SER A 125 -27.62 11.45 7.52
N TYR A 126 -28.25 10.78 8.51
CA TYR A 126 -28.28 9.32 8.57
C TYR A 126 -28.93 8.67 7.33
N ARG A 127 -29.70 9.42 6.56
CA ARG A 127 -30.33 8.94 5.32
C ARG A 127 -29.34 8.75 4.18
N ASP A 128 -28.13 9.31 4.31
CA ASP A 128 -27.05 9.13 3.33
C ASP A 128 -26.33 7.78 3.51
N LEU A 129 -26.67 7.06 4.58
CA LEU A 129 -26.11 5.76 4.91
C LEU A 129 -26.98 4.60 4.41
N PRO A 130 -26.41 3.42 4.10
CA PRO A 130 -24.98 3.10 4.21
C PRO A 130 -24.17 3.60 2.99
N ILE A 131 -22.97 4.13 3.23
CA ILE A 131 -21.96 4.36 2.19
C ILE A 131 -20.96 3.20 2.25
N LYS A 132 -20.70 2.58 1.09
CA LYS A 132 -19.77 1.48 0.97
C LYS A 132 -18.83 1.77 -0.19
N TYR A 133 -17.63 2.20 0.13
CA TYR A 133 -16.57 2.42 -0.84
C TYR A 133 -15.46 1.39 -0.71
N ASN A 134 -14.75 1.19 -1.80
CA ASN A 134 -13.58 0.34 -1.90
C ASN A 134 -12.53 1.06 -2.75
N GLN A 135 -11.29 0.93 -2.38
CA GLN A 135 -10.17 1.46 -3.13
C GLN A 135 -9.12 0.37 -3.38
N TRP A 136 -8.69 0.27 -4.63
CA TRP A 136 -7.49 -0.46 -5.03
C TRP A 136 -6.37 0.54 -5.28
N CYS A 137 -5.28 0.42 -4.55
CA CYS A 137 -4.20 1.41 -4.61
C CYS A 137 -2.84 0.81 -4.23
N SER A 138 -1.82 1.64 -4.17
CA SER A 138 -0.59 1.36 -3.43
C SER A 138 -0.50 2.28 -2.21
N VAL A 139 0.20 1.82 -1.19
CA VAL A 139 0.57 2.59 0.00
C VAL A 139 2.07 2.49 0.23
N MET A 140 2.62 3.45 0.97
CA MET A 140 4.05 3.48 1.27
C MET A 140 4.27 3.65 2.77
N ARG A 141 5.00 2.70 3.38
CA ARG A 141 5.48 2.76 4.77
C ARG A 141 7.00 2.72 4.78
N TRP A 142 7.63 3.70 5.43
CA TRP A 142 9.10 3.83 5.40
C TRP A 142 9.77 2.83 6.36
N GLU A 143 9.49 1.54 6.11
CA GLU A 143 9.98 0.43 6.91
C GLU A 143 11.52 0.35 6.93
N LYS A 144 12.09 0.09 8.11
CA LYS A 144 13.54 -0.10 8.28
C LYS A 144 14.00 -1.42 7.68
N GLU A 145 13.21 -2.48 7.91
CA GLU A 145 13.49 -3.82 7.43
C GLU A 145 12.48 -4.22 6.35
N THR A 146 12.99 -4.61 5.20
CA THR A 146 12.19 -5.06 4.06
C THR A 146 12.60 -6.45 3.60
N ARG A 147 11.68 -7.15 2.95
CA ARG A 147 11.90 -8.42 2.26
C ARG A 147 11.22 -8.35 0.89
N PRO A 148 11.79 -8.91 -0.17
CA PRO A 148 11.19 -8.85 -1.48
C PRO A 148 9.79 -9.48 -1.47
N PHE A 149 8.89 -8.98 -2.31
CA PHE A 149 7.52 -9.42 -2.54
C PHE A 149 6.54 -9.11 -1.41
N LEU A 150 6.66 -9.70 -0.22
CA LEU A 150 5.64 -9.56 0.84
C LEU A 150 5.89 -8.42 1.83
N ARG A 151 7.10 -7.89 1.91
CA ARG A 151 7.43 -6.79 2.84
C ARG A 151 8.31 -5.75 2.16
N SER A 152 7.71 -4.89 1.39
CA SER A 152 8.32 -3.77 0.69
C SER A 152 7.89 -2.45 1.33
N ARG A 153 8.61 -1.36 1.07
CA ARG A 153 8.19 -0.01 1.47
C ARG A 153 6.94 0.46 0.75
N GLU A 154 6.83 0.12 -0.53
CA GLU A 154 5.62 0.30 -1.32
C GLU A 154 5.00 -1.05 -1.62
N PHE A 155 3.71 -1.18 -1.43
CA PHE A 155 2.99 -2.42 -1.69
C PHE A 155 1.55 -2.16 -2.16
N LEU A 156 1.04 -3.13 -2.88
CA LEU A 156 -0.33 -3.13 -3.37
C LEU A 156 -1.29 -3.29 -2.20
N TRP A 157 -2.39 -2.53 -2.22
CA TRP A 157 -3.29 -2.40 -1.09
C TRP A 157 -4.75 -2.37 -1.51
N GLN A 158 -5.63 -2.81 -0.61
CA GLN A 158 -7.07 -2.69 -0.72
C GLN A 158 -7.61 -2.12 0.59
N GLU A 159 -8.48 -1.16 0.50
CA GLU A 159 -9.16 -0.48 1.61
C GLU A 159 -10.66 -0.41 1.38
#